data_389665134720b2f1ca4222eb9cb34b46
#
_entry.id   389665134720b2f1ca4222eb9cb34b46
#
_cell.length_a   1.000
_cell.length_b   1.000
_cell.length_c   1.000
_cell.angle_alpha   90.00
_cell.angle_beta   90.00
_cell.angle_gamma   90.00
#
_symmetry.space_group_name_H-M   'P 1'
#
loop_
_entity.id
_entity.type
_entity.pdbx_description
1 polymer ?
#
loop_
_entity_poly.entity_id
_entity_poly.type
_entity_poly.pdbx_seq_one_letter_code
_entity_poly.pdbx_strand_id
1 'polypeptide(L)'
;MTFKRSIAILAAAAALLTGWTTASAAAQAPEPADTFRLAPDSSNFLKASIMIAEPLVAVYSVFGHATLRMECPMHGLDYVFTFESDPDVSAFMTSIAGTASARFVPVATETYIDEARKMGRELWQYELNLNVREKQNLWRMLDEEVAAGAYRHFNLLYTNCLTTSVLSVERCLIGERFEWGQKRFPQTLNDGDLFRHTLRHAPWAEFLFITFGGTAYDRTSVTEYRLTPESVVQMLRDATIVNDATGERRHVVTEAGQRLVEGTPKPSSPLTPTVVFGLLLLSALLVTAAEWWLGCRRLACAYDVVLFTAQALVFVMMVYLTYISQMFESSWNWYFVATAPLPLLLLCRRRSAAVGRLWLAYSAVLALFIMSTPLIALLDLPHQLITATLLVRSLSNGVRNVRAVSSDVVVGGRG
;
A
#
# COMPACT_ATOMS: atom_id res chain seq x y z
N MET A 1 -29.36 -29.08 -10.23
CA MET A 1 -27.98 -29.09 -10.82
C MET A 1 -27.36 -27.68 -10.95
N THR A 2 -27.92 -26.67 -10.32
CA THR A 2 -27.50 -25.25 -10.48
C THR A 2 -26.65 -24.69 -9.33
N PHE A 3 -26.76 -25.29 -8.14
CA PHE A 3 -26.04 -24.78 -6.95
C PHE A 3 -24.54 -25.10 -6.92
N LYS A 4 -24.12 -26.24 -7.49
CA LYS A 4 -22.68 -26.63 -7.54
C LYS A 4 -21.86 -25.80 -8.54
N ARG A 5 -22.48 -25.21 -9.57
CA ARG A 5 -21.76 -24.35 -10.54
C ARG A 5 -21.51 -22.93 -10.01
N SER A 6 -22.37 -22.41 -9.14
CA SER A 6 -22.19 -21.09 -8.52
C SER A 6 -21.06 -21.08 -7.48
N ILE A 7 -20.86 -22.19 -6.77
CA ILE A 7 -19.74 -22.37 -5.83
C ILE A 7 -18.41 -22.47 -6.57
N ALA A 8 -18.40 -23.07 -7.76
CA ALA A 8 -17.18 -23.17 -8.58
C ALA A 8 -16.70 -21.82 -9.11
N ILE A 9 -17.62 -20.89 -9.42
CA ILE A 9 -17.28 -19.53 -9.90
C ILE A 9 -16.75 -18.68 -8.74
N LEU A 10 -17.32 -18.79 -7.55
CA LEU A 10 -16.81 -18.14 -6.33
C LEU A 10 -15.46 -18.70 -5.88
N ALA A 11 -15.26 -20.01 -6.03
CA ALA A 11 -13.98 -20.67 -5.77
C ALA A 11 -12.91 -20.27 -6.80
N ALA A 12 -13.28 -20.05 -8.07
CA ALA A 12 -12.36 -19.57 -9.10
C ALA A 12 -11.96 -18.10 -8.88
N ALA A 13 -12.89 -17.25 -8.42
CA ALA A 13 -12.57 -15.87 -8.03
C ALA A 13 -11.69 -15.81 -6.78
N ALA A 14 -11.92 -16.70 -5.80
CA ALA A 14 -11.06 -16.84 -4.63
C ALA A 14 -9.68 -17.43 -4.99
N ALA A 15 -9.61 -18.36 -5.96
CA ALA A 15 -8.36 -18.94 -6.44
C ALA A 15 -7.50 -17.95 -7.23
N LEU A 16 -8.11 -16.97 -7.92
CA LEU A 16 -7.40 -15.87 -8.55
C LEU A 16 -6.80 -14.88 -7.53
N LEU A 17 -7.33 -14.86 -6.31
CA LEU A 17 -6.78 -14.07 -5.20
C LEU A 17 -5.76 -14.87 -4.36
N THR A 18 -5.72 -16.21 -4.46
CA THR A 18 -4.83 -17.07 -3.68
C THR A 18 -3.68 -17.68 -4.48
N GLY A 19 -3.60 -17.41 -5.79
CA GLY A 19 -2.58 -17.96 -6.70
C GLY A 19 -1.16 -17.42 -6.51
N TRP A 20 -0.86 -16.84 -5.36
CA TRP A 20 0.46 -16.32 -5.03
C TRP A 20 1.08 -17.15 -3.91
N THR A 21 1.48 -18.36 -4.24
CA THR A 21 2.45 -19.07 -3.42
C THR A 21 3.79 -18.39 -3.60
N THR A 22 4.19 -17.61 -2.62
CA THR A 22 5.56 -17.15 -2.46
C THR A 22 6.45 -18.37 -2.30
N ALA A 23 7.26 -18.67 -3.32
CA ALA A 23 8.47 -19.44 -3.09
C ALA A 23 9.40 -18.52 -2.29
N SER A 24 9.20 -18.42 -0.98
CA SER A 24 10.18 -17.87 -0.06
C SER A 24 11.34 -18.85 -0.05
N ALA A 25 12.42 -18.50 -0.72
CA ALA A 25 13.69 -19.13 -0.45
C ALA A 25 14.04 -18.77 1.00
N ALA A 26 13.85 -19.70 1.91
CA ALA A 26 14.32 -19.57 3.27
C ALA A 26 15.84 -19.41 3.21
N ALA A 27 16.33 -18.18 3.33
CA ALA A 27 17.72 -17.93 3.63
C ALA A 27 17.96 -18.53 5.02
N GLN A 28 18.75 -19.60 5.09
CA GLN A 28 19.24 -20.12 6.36
C GLN A 28 19.91 -18.96 7.11
N ALA A 29 19.44 -18.69 8.34
CA ALA A 29 20.09 -17.74 9.20
C ALA A 29 21.56 -18.14 9.33
N PRO A 30 22.52 -17.22 9.10
CA PRO A 30 23.92 -17.54 9.34
C PRO A 30 24.09 -17.89 10.81
N GLU A 31 24.97 -18.87 11.09
CA GLU A 31 25.41 -19.13 12.46
C GLU A 31 25.82 -17.81 13.14
N PRO A 32 25.59 -17.64 14.44
CA PRO A 32 25.92 -16.42 15.14
C PRO A 32 27.43 -16.10 14.88
N ALA A 33 27.61 -15.03 14.10
CA ALA A 33 28.96 -14.57 13.79
C ALA A 33 29.68 -14.21 15.10
N ASP A 34 30.90 -14.70 15.26
CA ASP A 34 31.76 -14.29 16.35
C ASP A 34 31.78 -12.75 16.43
N THR A 35 31.47 -12.23 17.62
CA THR A 35 31.39 -10.78 17.84
C THR A 35 32.70 -10.12 17.46
N PHE A 36 32.71 -9.48 16.32
CA PHE A 36 33.90 -8.80 15.81
C PHE A 36 34.18 -7.55 16.65
N ARG A 37 35.32 -7.53 17.34
CA ARG A 37 35.81 -6.35 18.09
C ARG A 37 36.74 -5.54 17.20
N LEU A 38 36.28 -4.38 16.75
CA LEU A 38 37.14 -3.41 16.06
C LEU A 38 38.20 -2.88 16.98
N ALA A 39 39.44 -2.82 16.49
CA ALA A 39 40.52 -2.13 17.20
C ALA A 39 40.23 -0.63 17.27
N PRO A 40 40.38 0.05 18.40
CA PRO A 40 39.98 1.45 18.59
C PRO A 40 40.59 2.44 17.59
N ASP A 41 41.76 2.14 17.06
CA ASP A 41 42.54 3.04 16.21
C ASP A 41 42.54 2.71 14.72
N SER A 42 41.74 1.73 14.30
CA SER A 42 41.70 1.31 12.90
C SER A 42 40.77 2.21 12.08
N SER A 43 41.25 3.37 11.69
CA SER A 43 40.41 4.48 11.33
C SER A 43 39.69 4.40 10.01
N ASN A 44 40.11 3.76 8.95
CA ASN A 44 39.48 3.93 7.63
C ASN A 44 39.05 2.64 6.93
N PHE A 45 38.98 1.52 7.63
CA PHE A 45 38.64 0.26 7.03
C PHE A 45 37.11 -0.07 7.05
N LEU A 46 36.36 0.68 7.84
CA LEU A 46 34.90 0.46 7.96
C LEU A 46 34.14 1.44 7.06
N LYS A 47 33.28 0.89 6.21
CA LYS A 47 32.37 1.66 5.40
C LYS A 47 30.93 1.38 5.82
N ALA A 48 30.12 2.40 5.80
CA ALA A 48 28.68 2.31 6.04
C ALA A 48 27.92 2.94 4.85
N SER A 49 26.93 2.25 4.35
CA SER A 49 26.13 2.74 3.24
C SER A 49 24.66 2.44 3.47
N ILE A 50 23.78 3.29 2.94
CA ILE A 50 22.38 2.94 2.77
C ILE A 50 22.18 2.43 1.35
N MET A 51 21.52 1.28 1.22
CA MET A 51 21.15 0.71 -0.07
C MET A 51 19.65 0.90 -0.29
N ILE A 52 19.31 1.36 -1.47
CA ILE A 52 17.93 1.63 -1.87
C ILE A 52 17.58 0.74 -3.05
N ALA A 53 16.62 -0.12 -2.83
CA ALA A 53 16.06 -1.00 -3.84
C ALA A 53 14.73 -0.43 -4.36
N GLU A 54 14.67 -0.22 -5.68
CA GLU A 54 13.50 0.37 -6.33
C GLU A 54 12.23 -0.48 -6.16
N PRO A 55 11.04 0.15 -6.21
CA PRO A 55 9.77 -0.56 -6.14
C PRO A 55 9.60 -1.62 -7.22
N LEU A 56 8.93 -2.74 -6.90
CA LEU A 56 8.49 -3.76 -7.85
C LEU A 56 6.95 -3.79 -7.92
N VAL A 57 6.40 -4.57 -8.87
CA VAL A 57 4.94 -4.72 -9.00
C VAL A 57 4.34 -5.62 -7.92
N ALA A 58 5.13 -6.50 -7.30
CA ALA A 58 4.66 -7.39 -6.24
C ALA A 58 4.30 -6.60 -4.97
N VAL A 59 3.17 -6.93 -4.34
CA VAL A 59 2.58 -6.17 -3.22
C VAL A 59 3.56 -5.96 -2.06
N TYR A 60 4.37 -6.97 -1.72
CA TYR A 60 5.34 -6.89 -0.63
C TYR A 60 6.57 -6.01 -0.93
N SER A 61 6.81 -5.69 -2.20
CA SER A 61 7.95 -4.90 -2.66
C SER A 61 7.54 -3.64 -3.43
N VAL A 62 6.24 -3.33 -3.44
CA VAL A 62 5.65 -2.25 -4.22
C VAL A 62 6.11 -0.86 -3.78
N PHE A 63 6.54 -0.72 -2.53
CA PHE A 63 7.08 0.54 -1.98
C PHE A 63 8.60 0.66 -2.09
N GLY A 64 9.27 -0.34 -2.67
CA GLY A 64 10.73 -0.39 -2.62
C GLY A 64 11.25 -0.90 -1.28
N HIS A 65 12.55 -0.74 -1.04
CA HIS A 65 13.18 -1.19 0.19
C HIS A 65 14.44 -0.39 0.51
N ALA A 66 14.74 -0.20 1.78
CA ALA A 66 15.99 0.38 2.24
C ALA A 66 16.68 -0.54 3.24
N THR A 67 18.00 -0.65 3.13
CA THR A 67 18.84 -1.49 3.99
C THR A 67 20.14 -0.76 4.33
N LEU A 68 20.83 -1.20 5.37
CA LEU A 68 22.11 -0.67 5.77
C LEU A 68 23.22 -1.69 5.44
N ARG A 69 24.21 -1.30 4.64
CA ARG A 69 25.38 -2.10 4.36
C ARG A 69 26.53 -1.66 5.24
N MET A 70 27.15 -2.63 5.90
CA MET A 70 28.37 -2.45 6.68
C MET A 70 29.47 -3.30 6.07
N GLU A 71 30.59 -2.68 5.71
CA GLU A 71 31.72 -3.31 5.02
C GLU A 71 32.99 -3.10 5.78
N CYS A 72 33.74 -4.19 6.04
CA CYS A 72 35.10 -4.17 6.59
C CYS A 72 36.03 -5.02 5.70
N PRO A 73 36.62 -4.44 4.63
CA PRO A 73 37.41 -5.20 3.65
C PRO A 73 38.60 -5.92 4.25
N MET A 74 39.22 -5.34 5.29
CA MET A 74 40.39 -5.95 5.97
C MET A 74 40.09 -7.29 6.64
N HIS A 75 38.80 -7.50 7.01
CA HIS A 75 38.38 -8.72 7.68
C HIS A 75 37.46 -9.57 6.78
N GLY A 76 37.28 -9.17 5.53
CA GLY A 76 36.38 -9.87 4.59
C GLY A 76 34.91 -9.85 5.02
N LEU A 77 34.52 -8.89 5.85
CA LEU A 77 33.14 -8.74 6.30
C LEU A 77 32.38 -7.76 5.39
N ASP A 78 31.26 -8.19 4.88
CA ASP A 78 30.40 -7.38 4.00
C ASP A 78 28.95 -7.87 4.12
N TYR A 79 28.15 -7.17 4.93
CA TYR A 79 26.78 -7.53 5.27
C TYR A 79 25.82 -6.40 5.05
N VAL A 80 24.65 -6.76 4.57
CA VAL A 80 23.46 -5.92 4.51
C VAL A 80 22.56 -6.26 5.69
N PHE A 81 22.22 -5.28 6.50
CA PHE A 81 21.22 -5.38 7.57
C PHE A 81 19.90 -4.93 7.00
N THR A 82 18.99 -5.87 6.81
CA THR A 82 17.66 -5.63 6.24
C THR A 82 16.58 -5.79 7.30
N PHE A 83 15.59 -4.90 7.29
CA PHE A 83 14.46 -4.94 8.23
C PHE A 83 13.33 -5.74 7.61
N GLU A 84 13.17 -7.00 8.01
CA GLU A 84 12.29 -7.98 7.38
C GLU A 84 11.31 -8.61 8.35
N SER A 85 10.15 -8.95 7.82
CA SER A 85 9.14 -9.73 8.54
C SER A 85 9.57 -11.18 8.71
N ASP A 86 8.94 -11.87 9.67
CA ASP A 86 9.17 -13.28 9.93
C ASP A 86 8.82 -14.11 8.68
N PRO A 87 9.77 -14.92 8.16
CA PRO A 87 9.52 -15.75 6.98
C PRO A 87 8.48 -16.85 7.21
N ASP A 88 8.28 -17.28 8.47
CA ASP A 88 7.35 -18.34 8.82
C ASP A 88 5.88 -17.85 8.90
N VAL A 89 5.67 -16.55 8.84
CA VAL A 89 4.35 -15.94 8.93
C VAL A 89 4.03 -15.21 7.64
N SER A 90 2.83 -15.43 7.09
CA SER A 90 2.39 -14.70 5.91
C SER A 90 2.40 -13.18 6.17
N ALA A 91 3.40 -12.48 5.64
CA ALA A 91 3.53 -11.03 5.75
C ALA A 91 2.28 -10.29 5.25
N PHE A 92 1.62 -10.82 4.23
CA PHE A 92 0.36 -10.26 3.71
C PHE A 92 -0.78 -10.38 4.72
N MET A 93 -0.97 -11.56 5.32
CA MET A 93 -2.05 -11.77 6.29
C MET A 93 -1.83 -10.97 7.58
N THR A 94 -0.61 -10.93 8.08
CA THR A 94 -0.29 -10.13 9.28
C THR A 94 -0.38 -8.62 9.01
N SER A 95 -0.05 -8.16 7.80
CA SER A 95 -0.24 -6.76 7.41
C SER A 95 -1.73 -6.39 7.40
N ILE A 96 -2.58 -7.22 6.78
CA ILE A 96 -4.04 -7.01 6.79
C ILE A 96 -4.59 -7.05 8.23
N ALA A 97 -4.11 -7.97 9.06
CA ALA A 97 -4.50 -8.04 10.46
C ALA A 97 -4.00 -6.85 11.29
N GLY A 98 -3.03 -6.08 10.78
CA GLY A 98 -2.37 -5.01 11.51
C GLY A 98 -1.45 -5.52 12.63
N THR A 99 -0.99 -6.76 12.52
CA THR A 99 -0.09 -7.42 13.50
C THR A 99 1.28 -7.73 12.91
N ALA A 100 1.59 -7.19 11.74
CA ALA A 100 2.87 -7.38 11.09
C ALA A 100 4.01 -6.92 12.00
N SER A 101 5.06 -7.71 12.06
CA SER A 101 6.27 -7.39 12.81
C SER A 101 7.50 -7.68 11.96
N ALA A 102 8.58 -6.95 12.21
CA ALA A 102 9.83 -7.09 11.50
C ALA A 102 11.02 -6.92 12.45
N ARG A 103 12.17 -7.45 12.05
CA ARG A 103 13.45 -7.30 12.76
C ARG A 103 14.60 -7.10 11.79
N PHE A 104 15.73 -6.64 12.26
CA PHE A 104 16.94 -6.66 11.46
C PHE A 104 17.47 -8.08 11.29
N VAL A 105 17.81 -8.41 10.02
CA VAL A 105 18.43 -9.67 9.63
C VAL A 105 19.70 -9.34 8.84
N PRO A 106 20.88 -9.90 9.20
CA PRO A 106 22.08 -9.75 8.41
C PRO A 106 22.06 -10.72 7.23
N VAL A 107 22.36 -10.21 6.04
CA VAL A 107 22.49 -10.97 4.80
C VAL A 107 23.84 -10.65 4.16
N ALA A 108 24.55 -11.64 3.62
CA ALA A 108 25.77 -11.38 2.86
C ALA A 108 25.44 -10.46 1.67
N THR A 109 26.22 -9.40 1.49
CA THR A 109 25.93 -8.36 0.47
C THR A 109 25.85 -8.95 -0.93
N GLU A 110 26.70 -9.90 -1.28
CA GLU A 110 26.68 -10.58 -2.58
C GLU A 110 25.34 -11.30 -2.80
N THR A 111 24.83 -12.01 -1.79
CA THR A 111 23.53 -12.68 -1.84
C THR A 111 22.41 -11.68 -2.09
N TYR A 112 22.40 -10.56 -1.37
CA TYR A 112 21.39 -9.51 -1.52
C TYR A 112 21.41 -8.88 -2.91
N ILE A 113 22.60 -8.60 -3.45
CA ILE A 113 22.79 -8.07 -4.81
C ILE A 113 22.31 -9.09 -5.87
N ASP A 114 22.63 -10.37 -5.70
CA ASP A 114 22.22 -11.42 -6.62
C ASP A 114 20.71 -11.64 -6.62
N GLU A 115 20.05 -11.52 -5.47
CA GLU A 115 18.57 -11.54 -5.39
C GLU A 115 17.97 -10.34 -6.13
N ALA A 116 18.53 -9.14 -5.96
CA ALA A 116 18.08 -7.98 -6.70
C ALA A 116 18.23 -8.17 -8.23
N ARG A 117 19.32 -8.76 -8.69
CA ARG A 117 19.53 -9.10 -10.11
C ARG A 117 18.50 -10.12 -10.63
N LYS A 118 18.26 -11.19 -9.86
CA LYS A 118 17.27 -12.23 -10.21
C LYS A 118 15.87 -11.67 -10.34
N MET A 119 15.52 -10.68 -9.48
CA MET A 119 14.23 -10.00 -9.51
C MET A 119 14.16 -8.89 -10.58
N GLY A 120 15.26 -8.57 -11.28
CA GLY A 120 15.34 -7.42 -12.17
C GLY A 120 15.12 -6.09 -11.46
N ARG A 121 15.48 -6.02 -10.19
CA ARG A 121 15.25 -4.89 -9.30
C ARG A 121 16.44 -3.95 -9.34
N GLU A 122 16.22 -2.67 -9.63
CA GLU A 122 17.27 -1.66 -9.56
C GLU A 122 17.72 -1.47 -8.12
N LEU A 123 19.04 -1.39 -7.92
CA LEU A 123 19.65 -1.26 -6.60
C LEU A 123 20.72 -0.17 -6.63
N TRP A 124 20.55 0.81 -5.77
CA TRP A 124 21.49 1.90 -5.54
C TRP A 124 22.12 1.83 -4.16
N GLN A 125 23.35 2.32 -4.06
CA GLN A 125 24.09 2.47 -2.81
C GLN A 125 24.52 3.92 -2.64
N TYR A 126 24.39 4.43 -1.42
CA TYR A 126 24.82 5.76 -1.00
C TYR A 126 25.72 5.63 0.21
N GLU A 127 27.00 5.97 0.08
CA GLU A 127 27.95 5.91 1.19
C GLU A 127 27.64 7.02 2.19
N LEU A 128 27.56 6.66 3.48
CA LEU A 128 27.25 7.56 4.59
C LEU A 128 28.52 8.26 5.05
N ASN A 129 28.47 9.58 5.18
CA ASN A 129 29.54 10.42 5.63
C ASN A 129 29.63 10.44 7.17
N LEU A 130 29.83 9.26 7.74
CA LEU A 130 29.98 9.02 9.18
C LEU A 130 31.47 8.96 9.56
N ASN A 131 31.81 9.49 10.71
CA ASN A 131 33.13 9.31 11.26
C ASN A 131 33.32 7.88 11.80
N VAL A 132 34.54 7.51 12.17
CA VAL A 132 34.88 6.14 12.59
C VAL A 132 34.07 5.70 13.80
N ARG A 133 33.91 6.56 14.81
CA ARG A 133 33.13 6.24 16.02
C ARG A 133 31.66 6.02 15.73
N GLU A 134 31.12 6.80 14.84
CA GLU A 134 29.71 6.67 14.39
C GLU A 134 29.49 5.38 13.59
N LYS A 135 30.43 5.03 12.68
CA LYS A 135 30.37 3.76 11.95
C LYS A 135 30.45 2.57 12.90
N GLN A 136 31.34 2.61 13.88
CA GLN A 136 31.44 1.58 14.93
C GLN A 136 30.18 1.50 15.78
N ASN A 137 29.60 2.66 16.14
CA ASN A 137 28.37 2.72 16.91
C ASN A 137 27.18 2.16 16.11
N LEU A 138 27.09 2.49 14.82
CA LEU A 138 26.07 1.95 13.96
C LEU A 138 26.15 0.41 13.86
N TRP A 139 27.36 -0.12 13.62
CA TRP A 139 27.56 -1.58 13.56
C TRP A 139 27.19 -2.25 14.88
N ARG A 140 27.69 -1.73 16.01
CA ARG A 140 27.37 -2.26 17.33
C ARG A 140 25.86 -2.26 17.60
N MET A 141 25.15 -1.18 17.24
CA MET A 141 23.70 -1.09 17.41
C MET A 141 22.96 -2.13 16.57
N LEU A 142 23.40 -2.35 15.33
CA LEU A 142 22.80 -3.34 14.44
C LEU A 142 23.06 -4.77 14.95
N ASP A 143 24.28 -5.07 15.41
CA ASP A 143 24.63 -6.37 16.02
C ASP A 143 23.81 -6.63 17.29
N GLU A 144 23.67 -5.64 18.16
CA GLU A 144 22.85 -5.73 19.37
C GLU A 144 21.38 -6.02 19.03
N GLU A 145 20.83 -5.37 18.00
CA GLU A 145 19.45 -5.62 17.55
C GLU A 145 19.28 -7.03 16.96
N VAL A 146 20.23 -7.46 16.14
CA VAL A 146 20.24 -8.82 15.58
C VAL A 146 20.37 -9.86 16.69
N ALA A 147 21.30 -9.67 17.64
CA ALA A 147 21.52 -10.58 18.77
C ALA A 147 20.29 -10.66 19.70
N ALA A 148 19.62 -9.55 19.91
CA ALA A 148 18.38 -9.50 20.69
C ALA A 148 17.24 -10.26 20.00
N GLY A 149 17.24 -10.38 18.68
CA GLY A 149 16.20 -11.04 17.89
C GLY A 149 14.81 -10.42 18.06
N ALA A 150 14.74 -9.19 18.57
CA ALA A 150 13.49 -8.57 18.95
C ALA A 150 12.70 -8.10 17.72
N TYR A 151 11.48 -8.59 17.60
CA TYR A 151 10.54 -8.09 16.60
C TYR A 151 9.94 -6.76 17.03
N ARG A 152 9.82 -5.85 16.09
CA ARG A 152 9.11 -4.58 16.23
C ARG A 152 7.84 -4.62 15.43
N HIS A 153 6.78 -3.97 15.93
CA HIS A 153 5.56 -3.79 15.17
C HIS A 153 5.86 -3.03 13.87
N PHE A 154 5.49 -3.63 12.74
CA PHE A 154 5.64 -3.02 11.42
C PHE A 154 4.43 -2.16 11.13
N ASN A 155 4.66 -0.90 10.81
CA ASN A 155 3.62 0.01 10.34
C ASN A 155 4.08 0.66 9.04
N LEU A 156 3.22 0.65 8.03
CA LEU A 156 3.54 1.14 6.70
C LEU A 156 3.97 2.61 6.67
N LEU A 157 3.41 3.43 7.54
CA LEU A 157 3.67 4.87 7.60
C LEU A 157 4.83 5.24 8.52
N TYR A 158 4.96 4.57 9.68
CA TYR A 158 5.84 5.02 10.76
C TYR A 158 6.99 4.10 11.11
N THR A 159 6.82 2.78 10.92
CA THR A 159 7.83 1.78 11.31
C THR A 159 8.04 0.77 10.20
N ASN A 160 8.75 1.17 9.17
CA ASN A 160 9.07 0.36 8.00
C ASN A 160 10.58 0.31 7.78
N CYS A 161 11.04 -0.41 6.75
CA CYS A 161 12.45 -0.54 6.42
C CYS A 161 13.14 0.82 6.16
N LEU A 162 12.44 1.75 5.53
CA LEU A 162 12.97 3.10 5.23
C LEU A 162 13.16 3.92 6.50
N THR A 163 12.10 4.03 7.31
CA THR A 163 12.15 4.80 8.57
C THR A 163 13.15 4.21 9.55
N THR A 164 13.17 2.88 9.67
CA THR A 164 14.05 2.18 10.62
C THR A 164 15.50 2.32 10.22
N SER A 165 15.85 2.20 8.93
CA SER A 165 17.22 2.41 8.45
C SER A 165 17.70 3.84 8.68
N VAL A 166 16.89 4.85 8.34
CA VAL A 166 17.26 6.27 8.56
C VAL A 166 17.41 6.58 10.04
N LEU A 167 16.50 6.10 10.89
CA LEU A 167 16.58 6.29 12.33
C LEU A 167 17.81 5.62 12.94
N SER A 168 18.25 4.48 12.43
CA SER A 168 19.48 3.83 12.89
C SER A 168 20.70 4.69 12.59
N VAL A 169 20.75 5.30 11.40
CA VAL A 169 21.83 6.25 11.05
C VAL A 169 21.76 7.50 11.93
N GLU A 170 20.59 8.07 12.18
CA GLU A 170 20.45 9.22 13.06
C GLU A 170 20.90 8.94 14.49
N ARG A 171 20.55 7.77 15.02
CA ARG A 171 20.88 7.35 16.39
C ARG A 171 22.33 6.98 16.59
N CYS A 172 23.07 6.68 15.53
CA CYS A 172 24.49 6.35 15.67
C CYS A 172 25.38 7.57 15.87
N LEU A 173 24.89 8.78 15.64
CA LEU A 173 25.61 10.03 15.81
C LEU A 173 25.98 10.26 17.28
N ILE A 174 27.19 10.82 17.51
CA ILE A 174 27.72 11.06 18.83
C ILE A 174 28.11 12.54 18.97
N GLY A 175 27.34 13.32 19.72
CA GLY A 175 27.52 14.76 19.87
C GLY A 175 27.23 15.55 18.59
N GLU A 176 26.45 14.96 17.72
CA GLU A 176 26.03 15.50 16.44
C GLU A 176 24.57 15.16 16.17
N ARG A 177 23.92 15.91 15.31
CA ARG A 177 22.52 15.72 14.94
C ARG A 177 22.28 15.89 13.46
N PHE A 178 21.21 15.31 12.95
CA PHE A 178 20.73 15.62 11.62
C PHE A 178 20.00 16.97 11.61
N GLU A 179 20.37 17.79 10.63
CA GLU A 179 19.53 18.90 10.18
C GLU A 179 19.00 18.57 8.79
N TRP A 180 17.72 18.38 8.71
CA TRP A 180 17.02 18.11 7.46
C TRP A 180 16.92 19.39 6.64
N GLY A 181 17.24 19.34 5.36
CA GLY A 181 17.17 20.50 4.46
C GLY A 181 15.78 21.13 4.39
N GLN A 182 15.71 22.44 4.23
CA GLN A 182 14.43 23.19 4.22
C GLN A 182 13.65 23.06 2.90
N LYS A 183 14.30 22.69 1.80
CA LYS A 183 13.67 22.50 0.48
C LYS A 183 13.12 21.11 0.35
N ARG A 184 12.06 20.84 1.06
CA ARG A 184 11.35 19.59 0.94
C ARG A 184 10.14 19.80 0.06
N PHE A 185 9.45 18.74 -0.27
CA PHE A 185 8.26 18.76 -1.10
C PHE A 185 7.31 19.96 -0.80
N PRO A 186 6.50 20.39 -1.74
CA PRO A 186 5.54 21.47 -1.48
C PRO A 186 4.72 21.14 -0.22
N GLN A 187 4.56 22.12 0.67
CA GLN A 187 3.78 21.97 1.92
C GLN A 187 2.31 21.56 1.68
N THR A 188 1.89 21.50 0.43
CA THR A 188 0.55 21.11 -0.01
C THR A 188 0.41 19.63 -0.31
N LEU A 189 1.50 18.84 -0.34
CA LEU A 189 1.43 17.41 -0.56
C LEU A 189 0.90 16.71 0.69
N ASN A 190 -0.09 15.85 0.51
CA ASN A 190 -0.53 14.93 1.54
C ASN A 190 0.09 13.53 1.32
N ASP A 191 -0.06 12.66 2.32
CA ASP A 191 0.47 11.30 2.23
C ASP A 191 -0.14 10.53 1.04
N GLY A 192 -1.38 10.80 0.67
CA GLY A 192 -2.04 10.21 -0.50
C GLY A 192 -1.36 10.56 -1.82
N ASP A 193 -0.93 11.81 -2.00
CA ASP A 193 -0.20 12.23 -3.20
C ASP A 193 1.17 11.55 -3.30
N LEU A 194 1.84 11.39 -2.16
CA LEU A 194 3.09 10.66 -2.08
C LEU A 194 2.91 9.18 -2.43
N PHE A 195 1.84 8.55 -1.92
CA PHE A 195 1.49 7.17 -2.26
C PHE A 195 1.19 6.98 -3.75
N ARG A 196 0.41 7.87 -4.36
CA ARG A 196 0.15 7.84 -5.80
C ARG A 196 1.43 7.96 -6.62
N HIS A 197 2.29 8.91 -6.25
CA HIS A 197 3.58 9.08 -6.93
C HIS A 197 4.42 7.80 -6.86
N THR A 198 4.50 7.20 -5.68
CA THR A 198 5.28 5.97 -5.46
C THR A 198 4.68 4.76 -6.17
N LEU A 199 3.35 4.62 -6.16
CA LEU A 199 2.64 3.45 -6.69
C LEU A 199 2.24 3.57 -8.17
N ARG A 200 2.58 4.67 -8.85
CA ARG A 200 2.24 4.91 -10.27
C ARG A 200 2.62 3.77 -11.21
N HIS A 201 3.63 2.97 -10.85
CA HIS A 201 4.07 1.79 -11.60
C HIS A 201 3.20 0.56 -11.34
N ALA A 202 2.34 0.56 -10.31
CA ALA A 202 1.49 -0.53 -9.88
C ALA A 202 0.05 -0.05 -9.63
N PRO A 203 -0.73 0.27 -10.70
CA PRO A 203 -2.04 0.93 -10.58
C PRO A 203 -3.07 0.20 -9.71
N TRP A 204 -3.01 -1.13 -9.64
CA TRP A 204 -3.89 -1.89 -8.75
C TRP A 204 -3.50 -1.74 -7.28
N ALA A 205 -2.20 -1.70 -6.98
CA ALA A 205 -1.74 -1.43 -5.62
C ALA A 205 -2.11 -0.01 -5.20
N GLU A 206 -1.88 0.98 -6.08
CA GLU A 206 -2.31 2.36 -5.86
C GLU A 206 -3.81 2.43 -5.51
N PHE A 207 -4.67 1.86 -6.37
CA PHE A 207 -6.11 1.85 -6.14
C PHE A 207 -6.49 1.20 -4.81
N LEU A 208 -5.91 0.05 -4.46
CA LEU A 208 -6.20 -0.66 -3.22
C LEU A 208 -5.74 0.13 -1.99
N PHE A 209 -4.51 0.63 -2.00
CA PHE A 209 -3.98 1.40 -0.87
C PHE A 209 -4.76 2.70 -0.65
N ILE A 210 -5.08 3.45 -1.71
CA ILE A 210 -5.89 4.66 -1.61
C ILE A 210 -7.32 4.33 -1.15
N THR A 211 -7.95 3.27 -1.69
CA THR A 211 -9.30 2.86 -1.30
C THR A 211 -9.39 2.52 0.18
N PHE A 212 -8.44 1.75 0.69
CA PHE A 212 -8.51 1.22 2.06
C PHE A 212 -7.86 2.11 3.11
N GLY A 213 -6.90 2.95 2.74
CA GLY A 213 -6.18 3.82 3.68
C GLY A 213 -7.02 4.96 4.24
N GLY A 214 -8.03 5.42 3.49
CA GLY A 214 -8.96 6.46 3.97
C GLY A 214 -8.24 7.72 4.45
N THR A 215 -8.69 8.28 5.57
CA THR A 215 -8.15 9.52 6.15
C THR A 215 -6.72 9.39 6.69
N ALA A 216 -6.13 8.20 6.73
CA ALA A 216 -4.71 8.06 7.05
C ALA A 216 -3.84 8.84 6.04
N TYR A 217 -4.31 9.00 4.81
CA TYR A 217 -3.60 9.69 3.73
C TYR A 217 -3.95 11.17 3.55
N ASP A 218 -4.91 11.68 4.30
CA ASP A 218 -5.28 13.12 4.27
C ASP A 218 -4.29 14.00 5.07
N ARG A 219 -3.32 13.39 5.73
CA ARG A 219 -2.34 14.10 6.56
C ARG A 219 -1.41 14.94 5.69
N THR A 220 -1.32 16.23 6.02
CA THR A 220 -0.51 17.20 5.29
C THR A 220 0.86 17.46 5.92
N SER A 221 1.12 16.95 7.12
CA SER A 221 2.41 17.15 7.78
C SER A 221 3.43 16.12 7.29
N VAL A 222 3.87 16.31 6.09
CA VAL A 222 4.91 15.51 5.44
C VAL A 222 6.29 15.89 5.99
N THR A 223 6.42 16.07 7.29
CA THR A 223 7.71 16.32 7.95
C THR A 223 8.56 15.05 8.05
N GLU A 224 7.96 13.88 7.83
CA GLU A 224 8.61 12.58 7.95
C GLU A 224 8.54 11.78 6.63
N TYR A 225 9.19 12.27 5.58
CA TYR A 225 9.20 11.68 4.20
C TYR A 225 9.91 10.34 4.07
N ARG A 226 9.75 9.47 5.00
CA ARG A 226 10.47 8.19 5.04
C ARG A 226 9.70 7.07 4.36
N LEU A 227 8.65 7.40 3.59
CA LEU A 227 7.71 6.42 3.04
C LEU A 227 8.14 5.85 1.69
N THR A 228 9.00 6.55 0.94
CA THR A 228 9.39 6.11 -0.39
C THR A 228 10.91 6.13 -0.56
N PRO A 229 11.48 5.22 -1.36
CA PRO A 229 12.92 5.21 -1.62
C PRO A 229 13.43 6.54 -2.18
N GLU A 230 12.71 7.12 -3.14
CA GLU A 230 13.07 8.39 -3.76
C GLU A 230 13.09 9.54 -2.74
N SER A 231 12.07 9.62 -1.87
CA SER A 231 12.01 10.64 -0.83
C SER A 231 13.14 10.50 0.19
N VAL A 232 13.48 9.27 0.58
CA VAL A 232 14.61 9.01 1.49
C VAL A 232 15.94 9.46 0.86
N VAL A 233 16.18 9.12 -0.40
CA VAL A 233 17.41 9.55 -1.10
C VAL A 233 17.50 11.06 -1.16
N GLN A 234 16.43 11.75 -1.52
CA GLN A 234 16.41 13.20 -1.59
C GLN A 234 16.66 13.81 -0.20
N MET A 235 16.02 13.30 0.83
CA MET A 235 16.23 13.73 2.20
C MET A 235 17.70 13.57 2.65
N LEU A 236 18.29 12.42 2.37
CA LEU A 236 19.68 12.14 2.75
C LEU A 236 20.68 13.04 2.00
N ARG A 237 20.38 13.41 0.75
CA ARG A 237 21.21 14.35 -0.03
C ARG A 237 21.12 15.78 0.49
N ASP A 238 19.93 16.20 0.92
CA ASP A 238 19.68 17.57 1.38
C ASP A 238 19.98 17.76 2.87
N ALA A 239 20.13 16.66 3.63
CA ALA A 239 20.42 16.68 5.04
C ALA A 239 21.90 16.94 5.31
N THR A 240 22.16 17.59 6.45
CA THR A 240 23.51 17.79 6.99
C THR A 240 23.61 17.20 8.38
N ILE A 241 24.79 16.70 8.72
CA ILE A 241 25.17 16.35 10.08
C ILE A 241 25.86 17.59 10.67
N VAL A 242 25.38 18.03 11.81
CA VAL A 242 25.86 19.24 12.50
C VAL A 242 26.47 18.83 13.82
N ASN A 243 27.71 19.25 14.05
CA ASN A 243 28.39 19.06 15.34
C ASN A 243 27.81 20.04 16.39
N ASP A 244 27.34 19.51 17.49
CA ASP A 244 26.63 20.28 18.53
C ASP A 244 27.57 21.28 19.27
N ALA A 245 28.87 20.98 19.35
CA ALA A 245 29.83 21.81 20.04
C ALA A 245 30.44 22.91 19.15
N THR A 246 30.72 22.58 17.88
CA THR A 246 31.44 23.48 16.94
C THR A 246 30.54 24.13 15.92
N GLY A 247 29.32 23.59 15.66
CA GLY A 247 28.44 24.01 14.59
C GLY A 247 28.94 23.62 13.19
N GLU A 248 30.02 22.84 13.10
CA GLU A 248 30.50 22.36 11.81
C GLU A 248 29.49 21.46 11.12
N ARG A 249 29.39 21.59 9.78
CA ARG A 249 28.39 20.90 8.97
C ARG A 249 29.05 20.03 7.91
N ARG A 250 28.50 18.82 7.71
CA ARG A 250 28.85 17.95 6.58
C ARG A 250 27.60 17.31 6.00
N HIS A 251 27.63 16.95 4.72
CA HIS A 251 26.52 16.21 4.09
C HIS A 251 26.45 14.80 4.69
N VAL A 252 25.22 14.25 4.76
CA VAL A 252 24.95 12.89 5.28
C VAL A 252 25.50 11.82 4.35
N VAL A 253 25.48 12.06 3.03
CA VAL A 253 26.05 11.15 2.02
C VAL A 253 27.26 11.79 1.35
N THR A 254 28.25 10.97 0.98
CA THR A 254 29.51 11.46 0.40
C THR A 254 29.38 11.77 -1.09
N GLU A 255 28.57 11.03 -1.84
CA GLU A 255 28.51 11.07 -3.29
C GLU A 255 27.07 10.95 -3.82
N ALA A 256 26.93 11.11 -5.14
CA ALA A 256 25.65 11.04 -5.84
C ALA A 256 24.94 9.69 -5.81
N GLY A 257 25.62 8.64 -5.36
CA GLY A 257 25.18 7.26 -5.30
C GLY A 257 25.74 6.40 -6.43
N GLN A 258 25.94 5.14 -6.13
CA GLN A 258 26.43 4.13 -7.06
C GLN A 258 25.30 3.14 -7.39
N ARG A 259 25.03 2.92 -8.68
CA ARG A 259 24.10 1.89 -9.12
C ARG A 259 24.80 0.53 -9.12
N LEU A 260 24.34 -0.39 -8.28
CA LEU A 260 24.90 -1.75 -8.15
C LEU A 260 24.22 -2.75 -9.08
N VAL A 261 22.91 -2.58 -9.31
CA VAL A 261 22.10 -3.42 -10.20
C VAL A 261 21.25 -2.52 -11.08
N GLU A 262 21.26 -2.81 -12.37
CA GLU A 262 20.36 -2.16 -13.34
C GLU A 262 19.00 -2.84 -13.33
N GLY A 263 17.94 -2.03 -13.20
CA GLY A 263 16.57 -2.54 -13.21
C GLY A 263 16.12 -2.99 -14.60
N THR A 264 15.27 -3.99 -14.65
CA THR A 264 14.59 -4.38 -15.89
C THR A 264 13.29 -3.60 -16.06
N PRO A 265 12.89 -3.26 -17.30
CA PRO A 265 11.60 -2.60 -17.54
C PRO A 265 10.46 -3.44 -16.97
N LYS A 266 9.60 -2.78 -16.18
CA LYS A 266 8.45 -3.43 -15.55
C LYS A 266 7.32 -3.53 -16.57
N PRO A 267 6.76 -4.75 -16.81
CA PRO A 267 5.63 -4.89 -17.72
C PRO A 267 4.42 -4.14 -17.17
N SER A 268 3.85 -3.23 -17.95
CA SER A 268 2.59 -2.58 -17.61
C SER A 268 1.42 -3.48 -17.96
N SER A 269 0.52 -3.73 -17.02
CA SER A 269 -0.72 -4.45 -17.33
C SER A 269 -1.67 -3.53 -18.10
N PRO A 270 -2.24 -3.96 -19.24
CA PRO A 270 -3.26 -3.18 -19.94
C PRO A 270 -4.57 -3.09 -19.17
N LEU A 271 -4.81 -4.02 -18.23
CA LEU A 271 -6.00 -4.06 -17.39
C LEU A 271 -5.77 -3.24 -16.11
N THR A 272 -5.73 -1.94 -16.24
CA THR A 272 -5.68 -1.02 -15.09
C THR A 272 -7.04 -0.92 -14.39
N PRO A 273 -7.13 -0.46 -13.13
CA PRO A 273 -8.40 -0.22 -12.45
C PRO A 273 -9.36 0.64 -13.28
N THR A 274 -8.86 1.68 -13.94
CA THR A 274 -9.65 2.54 -14.82
C THR A 274 -10.30 1.77 -15.96
N VAL A 275 -9.55 0.91 -16.63
CA VAL A 275 -10.05 0.08 -17.74
C VAL A 275 -11.09 -0.91 -17.22
N VAL A 276 -10.79 -1.62 -16.15
CA VAL A 276 -11.68 -2.65 -15.59
C VAL A 276 -12.99 -2.03 -15.09
N PHE A 277 -12.94 -0.92 -14.36
CA PHE A 277 -14.15 -0.26 -13.88
C PHE A 277 -14.91 0.49 -15.00
N GLY A 278 -14.21 0.94 -16.03
CA GLY A 278 -14.85 1.43 -17.27
C GLY A 278 -15.66 0.34 -17.97
N LEU A 279 -15.09 -0.87 -18.11
CA LEU A 279 -15.80 -2.03 -18.64
C LEU A 279 -16.96 -2.47 -17.74
N LEU A 280 -16.80 -2.38 -16.43
CA LEU A 280 -17.86 -2.67 -15.47
C LEU A 280 -19.02 -1.67 -15.62
N LEU A 281 -18.74 -0.38 -15.76
CA LEU A 281 -19.76 0.64 -16.02
C LEU A 281 -20.47 0.38 -17.36
N LEU A 282 -19.72 0.07 -18.41
CA LEU A 282 -20.30 -0.28 -19.70
C LEU A 282 -21.24 -1.49 -19.59
N SER A 283 -20.82 -2.55 -18.86
CA SER A 283 -21.65 -3.73 -18.63
C SER A 283 -22.94 -3.38 -17.86
N ALA A 284 -22.87 -2.50 -16.86
CA ALA A 284 -24.03 -2.03 -16.12
C ALA A 284 -25.01 -1.26 -17.00
N LEU A 285 -24.52 -0.42 -17.91
CA LEU A 285 -25.34 0.29 -18.89
C LEU A 285 -26.01 -0.68 -19.86
N LEU A 286 -25.29 -1.67 -20.39
CA LEU A 286 -25.84 -2.68 -21.29
C LEU A 286 -26.90 -3.55 -20.61
N VAL A 287 -26.64 -4.00 -19.38
CA VAL A 287 -27.62 -4.76 -18.59
C VAL A 287 -28.87 -3.91 -18.30
N THR A 288 -28.68 -2.63 -18.00
CA THR A 288 -29.81 -1.72 -17.79
C THR A 288 -30.61 -1.53 -19.08
N ALA A 289 -29.97 -1.33 -20.21
CA ALA A 289 -30.64 -1.24 -21.52
C ALA A 289 -31.38 -2.53 -21.86
N ALA A 290 -30.78 -3.70 -21.68
CA ALA A 290 -31.40 -4.99 -21.88
C ALA A 290 -32.64 -5.20 -20.95
N GLU A 291 -32.54 -4.75 -19.71
CA GLU A 291 -33.64 -4.79 -18.76
C GLU A 291 -34.85 -3.94 -19.22
N TRP A 292 -34.56 -2.72 -19.69
CA TRP A 292 -35.63 -1.77 -20.07
C TRP A 292 -36.23 -2.01 -21.47
N TRP A 293 -35.40 -2.42 -22.44
CA TRP A 293 -35.85 -2.58 -23.83
C TRP A 293 -36.21 -4.02 -24.20
N LEU A 294 -35.48 -5.01 -23.64
CA LEU A 294 -35.66 -6.43 -23.96
C LEU A 294 -36.39 -7.20 -22.84
N GLY A 295 -36.67 -6.57 -21.71
CA GLY A 295 -37.32 -7.23 -20.58
C GLY A 295 -36.46 -8.27 -19.84
N CYS A 296 -35.14 -8.26 -19.98
CA CYS A 296 -34.21 -9.23 -19.41
C CYS A 296 -34.03 -9.10 -17.87
N ARG A 297 -35.15 -9.15 -17.13
CA ARG A 297 -35.21 -8.92 -15.68
C ARG A 297 -34.37 -9.91 -14.87
N ARG A 298 -34.31 -11.19 -15.30
CA ARG A 298 -33.54 -12.22 -14.60
C ARG A 298 -32.03 -11.93 -14.68
N LEU A 299 -31.56 -11.51 -15.85
CA LEU A 299 -30.17 -11.10 -16.05
C LEU A 299 -29.80 -9.90 -15.16
N ALA A 300 -30.65 -8.87 -15.17
CA ALA A 300 -30.46 -7.68 -14.35
C ALA A 300 -30.43 -8.00 -12.85
N CYS A 301 -31.32 -8.86 -12.37
CA CYS A 301 -31.33 -9.30 -10.97
C CYS A 301 -30.08 -10.10 -10.60
N ALA A 302 -29.62 -11.01 -11.45
CA ALA A 302 -28.40 -11.78 -11.21
C ALA A 302 -27.16 -10.85 -11.18
N TYR A 303 -27.10 -9.89 -12.10
CA TYR A 303 -26.04 -8.88 -12.13
C TYR A 303 -26.04 -8.04 -10.85
N ASP A 304 -27.21 -7.55 -10.42
CA ASP A 304 -27.36 -6.74 -9.20
C ASP A 304 -26.94 -7.52 -7.94
N VAL A 305 -27.31 -8.79 -7.85
CA VAL A 305 -26.88 -9.65 -6.72
C VAL A 305 -25.36 -9.75 -6.66
N VAL A 306 -24.69 -10.00 -7.79
CA VAL A 306 -23.24 -10.10 -7.83
C VAL A 306 -22.60 -8.75 -7.48
N LEU A 307 -23.04 -7.66 -8.12
CA LEU A 307 -22.50 -6.33 -7.94
C LEU A 307 -22.62 -5.84 -6.49
N PHE A 308 -23.83 -5.93 -5.92
CA PHE A 308 -24.07 -5.40 -4.57
C PHE A 308 -23.54 -6.33 -3.47
N THR A 309 -23.37 -7.63 -3.76
CA THR A 309 -22.64 -8.53 -2.85
C THR A 309 -21.14 -8.17 -2.83
N ALA A 310 -20.53 -7.93 -3.98
CA ALA A 310 -19.15 -7.48 -4.05
C ALA A 310 -18.97 -6.13 -3.32
N GLN A 311 -19.88 -5.18 -3.53
CA GLN A 311 -19.90 -3.90 -2.80
C GLN A 311 -19.95 -4.11 -1.28
N ALA A 312 -20.84 -4.98 -0.80
CA ALA A 312 -20.98 -5.26 0.63
C ALA A 312 -19.71 -5.92 1.23
N LEU A 313 -19.05 -6.81 0.48
CA LEU A 313 -17.79 -7.41 0.91
C LEU A 313 -16.67 -6.36 1.00
N VAL A 314 -16.58 -5.44 0.04
CA VAL A 314 -15.64 -4.30 0.10
C VAL A 314 -15.92 -3.44 1.33
N PHE A 315 -17.20 -3.13 1.61
CA PHE A 315 -17.58 -2.39 2.82
C PHE A 315 -17.13 -3.08 4.10
N VAL A 316 -17.36 -4.39 4.24
CA VAL A 316 -16.91 -5.16 5.40
C VAL A 316 -15.40 -5.12 5.56
N MET A 317 -14.66 -5.28 4.45
CA MET A 317 -13.19 -5.17 4.48
C MET A 317 -12.75 -3.76 4.90
N MET A 318 -13.40 -2.72 4.40
CA MET A 318 -13.09 -1.34 4.78
C MET A 318 -13.35 -1.08 6.27
N VAL A 319 -14.48 -1.57 6.80
CA VAL A 319 -14.79 -1.48 8.24
C VAL A 319 -13.71 -2.17 9.06
N TYR A 320 -13.32 -3.38 8.64
CA TYR A 320 -12.26 -4.13 9.30
C TYR A 320 -10.92 -3.37 9.29
N LEU A 321 -10.48 -2.89 8.12
CA LEU A 321 -9.20 -2.19 7.98
C LEU A 321 -9.18 -0.81 8.65
N THR A 322 -10.34 -0.15 8.77
CA THR A 322 -10.42 1.18 9.41
C THR A 322 -10.52 1.10 10.93
N TYR A 323 -11.27 0.12 11.48
CA TYR A 323 -11.63 0.13 12.90
C TYR A 323 -11.08 -1.06 13.70
N ILE A 324 -10.66 -2.14 13.05
CA ILE A 324 -10.18 -3.35 13.72
C ILE A 324 -8.69 -3.57 13.45
N SER A 325 -8.27 -3.48 12.21
CA SER A 325 -6.87 -3.59 11.82
C SER A 325 -6.09 -2.32 12.18
N GLN A 326 -4.84 -2.47 12.59
CA GLN A 326 -3.93 -1.35 12.85
C GLN A 326 -3.08 -0.98 11.61
N MET A 327 -3.42 -1.53 10.44
CA MET A 327 -2.60 -1.37 9.23
C MET A 327 -2.45 0.08 8.80
N PHE A 328 -3.54 0.86 8.81
CA PHE A 328 -3.56 2.24 8.28
C PHE A 328 -3.73 3.31 9.36
N GLU A 329 -4.13 2.94 10.57
CA GLU A 329 -4.45 3.90 11.65
C GLU A 329 -5.42 5.01 11.19
N SER A 330 -6.39 4.64 10.35
CA SER A 330 -7.38 5.54 9.78
C SER A 330 -8.54 5.74 10.76
N SER A 331 -9.05 6.98 10.85
CA SER A 331 -10.23 7.30 11.68
C SER A 331 -11.54 7.24 10.90
N TRP A 332 -11.48 7.38 9.57
CA TRP A 332 -12.62 7.42 8.67
C TRP A 332 -12.21 7.06 7.26
N ASN A 333 -13.19 6.61 6.46
CA ASN A 333 -12.98 6.41 5.04
C ASN A 333 -14.18 6.96 4.25
N TRP A 334 -13.91 7.95 3.41
CA TRP A 334 -14.95 8.59 2.59
C TRP A 334 -15.67 7.61 1.67
N TYR A 335 -15.01 6.53 1.26
CA TYR A 335 -15.60 5.56 0.37
C TYR A 335 -16.66 4.67 1.04
N PHE A 336 -16.83 4.74 2.36
CA PHE A 336 -17.99 4.13 3.06
C PHE A 336 -19.32 4.57 2.48
N VAL A 337 -19.42 5.82 2.01
CA VAL A 337 -20.65 6.35 1.39
C VAL A 337 -21.03 5.53 0.14
N ALA A 338 -20.06 5.26 -0.73
CA ALA A 338 -20.27 4.52 -1.97
C ALA A 338 -20.43 3.01 -1.74
N THR A 339 -19.79 2.46 -0.72
CA THR A 339 -19.76 1.01 -0.47
C THR A 339 -20.82 0.52 0.52
N ALA A 340 -21.59 1.43 1.13
CA ALA A 340 -22.63 1.08 2.10
C ALA A 340 -23.53 -0.09 1.59
N PRO A 341 -23.80 -1.14 2.39
CA PRO A 341 -24.46 -2.38 1.93
C PRO A 341 -25.97 -2.24 1.80
N LEU A 342 -26.51 -1.03 1.83
CA LEU A 342 -27.93 -0.74 1.69
C LEU A 342 -28.57 -1.37 0.45
N PRO A 343 -27.94 -1.33 -0.75
CA PRO A 343 -28.50 -1.97 -1.96
C PRO A 343 -28.75 -3.47 -1.79
N LEU A 344 -27.83 -4.20 -1.20
CA LEU A 344 -28.00 -5.63 -0.96
C LEU A 344 -29.20 -5.91 -0.04
N LEU A 345 -29.37 -5.12 1.01
CA LEU A 345 -30.53 -5.21 1.91
C LEU A 345 -31.85 -4.89 1.18
N LEU A 346 -31.84 -3.91 0.28
CA LEU A 346 -33.01 -3.52 -0.50
C LEU A 346 -33.42 -4.59 -1.53
N LEU A 347 -32.45 -5.34 -2.09
CA LEU A 347 -32.74 -6.46 -3.00
C LEU A 347 -33.55 -7.58 -2.31
N CYS A 348 -33.34 -7.80 -1.01
CA CYS A 348 -34.04 -8.81 -0.20
C CYS A 348 -35.45 -8.37 0.20
N ARG A 349 -35.86 -7.11 -0.04
CA ARG A 349 -37.17 -6.59 0.36
C ARG A 349 -38.20 -6.76 -0.72
N ARG A 350 -39.47 -6.95 -0.30
CA ARG A 350 -40.62 -6.94 -1.24
C ARG A 350 -40.69 -5.58 -1.91
N ARG A 351 -41.04 -5.57 -3.19
CA ARG A 351 -41.24 -4.36 -3.98
C ARG A 351 -42.32 -3.50 -3.37
N SER A 352 -42.01 -2.25 -3.12
CA SER A 352 -42.95 -1.25 -2.61
C SER A 352 -42.49 0.15 -2.98
N ALA A 353 -43.43 1.13 -2.94
CA ALA A 353 -43.06 2.52 -3.18
C ALA A 353 -41.99 3.04 -2.16
N ALA A 354 -42.05 2.55 -0.93
CA ALA A 354 -41.07 2.89 0.10
C ALA A 354 -39.66 2.37 -0.26
N VAL A 355 -39.56 1.11 -0.70
CA VAL A 355 -38.29 0.52 -1.18
C VAL A 355 -37.79 1.28 -2.41
N GLY A 356 -38.67 1.64 -3.34
CA GLY A 356 -38.30 2.47 -4.50
C GLY A 356 -37.74 3.83 -4.11
N ARG A 357 -38.33 4.50 -3.13
CA ARG A 357 -37.83 5.79 -2.61
C ARG A 357 -36.45 5.65 -1.93
N LEU A 358 -36.23 4.56 -1.20
CA LEU A 358 -34.90 4.30 -0.60
C LEU A 358 -33.81 4.09 -1.65
N TRP A 359 -34.11 3.37 -2.73
CA TRP A 359 -33.21 3.22 -3.88
C TRP A 359 -32.89 4.58 -4.53
N LEU A 360 -33.90 5.43 -4.75
CA LEU A 360 -33.70 6.76 -5.32
C LEU A 360 -32.92 7.68 -4.40
N ALA A 361 -33.17 7.63 -3.08
CA ALA A 361 -32.41 8.38 -2.10
C ALA A 361 -30.94 7.95 -2.09
N TYR A 362 -30.67 6.65 -2.12
CA TYR A 362 -29.31 6.15 -2.22
C TYR A 362 -28.66 6.57 -3.55
N SER A 363 -29.38 6.54 -4.66
CA SER A 363 -28.89 7.03 -5.95
C SER A 363 -28.52 8.52 -5.89
N ALA A 364 -29.32 9.34 -5.21
CA ALA A 364 -29.01 10.75 -5.01
C ALA A 364 -27.74 10.95 -4.18
N VAL A 365 -27.54 10.13 -3.12
CA VAL A 365 -26.31 10.15 -2.32
C VAL A 365 -25.09 9.80 -3.17
N LEU A 366 -25.18 8.76 -4.02
CA LEU A 366 -24.09 8.39 -4.93
C LEU A 366 -23.78 9.49 -5.95
N ALA A 367 -24.81 10.14 -6.50
CA ALA A 367 -24.63 11.26 -7.43
C ALA A 367 -23.93 12.45 -6.74
N LEU A 368 -24.36 12.82 -5.54
CA LEU A 368 -23.71 13.86 -4.75
C LEU A 368 -22.25 13.49 -4.40
N PHE A 369 -22.02 12.20 -4.10
CA PHE A 369 -20.67 11.71 -3.81
C PHE A 369 -19.74 11.84 -5.04
N ILE A 370 -20.21 11.48 -6.24
CA ILE A 370 -19.45 11.69 -7.48
C ILE A 370 -19.17 13.19 -7.69
N MET A 371 -20.14 14.07 -7.44
CA MET A 371 -19.96 15.51 -7.58
C MET A 371 -19.01 16.10 -6.55
N SER A 372 -18.85 15.47 -5.40
CA SER A 372 -17.92 15.89 -4.34
C SER A 372 -16.48 15.41 -4.55
N THR A 373 -16.21 14.51 -5.50
CA THR A 373 -14.87 13.97 -5.73
C THR A 373 -13.78 15.04 -5.98
N PRO A 374 -14.05 16.19 -6.65
CA PRO A 374 -13.06 17.25 -6.76
C PRO A 374 -12.64 17.87 -5.41
N LEU A 375 -13.46 17.70 -4.37
CA LEU A 375 -13.21 18.21 -3.01
C LEU A 375 -12.51 17.16 -2.14
N ILE A 376 -12.52 15.88 -2.56
CA ILE A 376 -11.93 14.77 -1.84
C ILE A 376 -10.75 14.26 -2.67
N ALA A 377 -9.57 14.78 -2.39
CA ALA A 377 -8.36 14.54 -3.18
C ALA A 377 -7.99 13.06 -3.36
N LEU A 378 -8.46 12.17 -2.47
CA LEU A 378 -8.21 10.74 -2.52
C LEU A 378 -9.06 9.98 -3.54
N LEU A 379 -10.13 10.58 -4.07
CA LEU A 379 -11.08 9.91 -4.97
C LEU A 379 -10.79 10.27 -6.42
N ASP A 380 -10.19 9.34 -7.13
CA ASP A 380 -9.78 9.46 -8.55
C ASP A 380 -10.78 8.81 -9.51
N LEU A 381 -10.44 8.76 -10.80
CA LEU A 381 -11.30 8.23 -11.86
C LEU A 381 -11.78 6.79 -11.63
N PRO A 382 -10.97 5.81 -11.21
CA PRO A 382 -11.46 4.47 -10.85
C PRO A 382 -12.58 4.48 -9.83
N HIS A 383 -12.48 5.30 -8.78
CA HIS A 383 -13.52 5.43 -7.75
C HIS A 383 -14.81 6.03 -8.30
N GLN A 384 -14.71 7.01 -9.21
CA GLN A 384 -15.86 7.60 -9.89
C GLN A 384 -16.56 6.57 -10.78
N LEU A 385 -15.83 5.76 -11.56
CA LEU A 385 -16.37 4.76 -12.47
C LEU A 385 -17.14 3.66 -11.73
N ILE A 386 -16.59 3.14 -10.62
CA ILE A 386 -17.31 2.14 -9.83
C ILE A 386 -18.52 2.75 -9.13
N THR A 387 -18.42 3.98 -8.63
CA THR A 387 -19.57 4.68 -8.03
C THR A 387 -20.68 4.95 -9.06
N ALA A 388 -20.31 5.34 -10.29
CA ALA A 388 -21.26 5.51 -11.39
C ALA A 388 -21.93 4.19 -11.77
N THR A 389 -21.21 3.06 -11.72
CA THR A 389 -21.79 1.72 -11.92
C THR A 389 -22.88 1.43 -10.89
N LEU A 390 -22.59 1.69 -9.61
CA LEU A 390 -23.56 1.52 -8.52
C LEU A 390 -24.74 2.47 -8.68
N LEU A 391 -24.50 3.71 -9.08
CA LEU A 391 -25.55 4.71 -9.36
C LEU A 391 -26.51 4.25 -10.46
N VAL A 392 -26.00 3.81 -11.62
CA VAL A 392 -26.81 3.33 -12.76
C VAL A 392 -27.74 2.20 -12.31
N ARG A 393 -27.22 1.20 -11.60
CA ARG A 393 -28.02 0.05 -11.16
C ARG A 393 -29.01 0.40 -10.05
N SER A 394 -28.58 1.25 -9.10
CA SER A 394 -29.46 1.72 -8.02
C SER A 394 -30.62 2.56 -8.56
N LEU A 395 -30.35 3.46 -9.50
CA LEU A 395 -31.38 4.29 -10.14
C LEU A 395 -32.38 3.43 -10.92
N SER A 396 -31.90 2.46 -11.71
CA SER A 396 -32.82 1.53 -12.45
C SER A 396 -33.74 0.78 -11.50
N ASN A 397 -33.20 0.24 -10.40
CA ASN A 397 -33.99 -0.45 -9.38
C ASN A 397 -35.00 0.49 -8.70
N GLY A 398 -34.60 1.73 -8.40
CA GLY A 398 -35.47 2.73 -7.80
C GLY A 398 -36.67 3.07 -8.67
N VAL A 399 -36.42 3.47 -9.91
CA VAL A 399 -37.50 3.83 -10.88
C VAL A 399 -38.42 2.66 -11.13
N ARG A 400 -37.90 1.45 -11.26
CA ARG A 400 -38.70 0.24 -11.51
C ARG A 400 -39.64 -0.09 -10.33
N ASN A 401 -39.15 0.01 -9.09
CA ASN A 401 -39.94 -0.25 -7.90
C ASN A 401 -41.08 0.78 -7.74
N VAL A 402 -40.83 2.06 -8.04
CA VAL A 402 -41.88 3.09 -8.01
C VAL A 402 -42.93 2.86 -9.07
N ARG A 403 -42.55 2.56 -10.33
CA ARG A 403 -43.46 2.31 -11.44
C ARG A 403 -44.35 1.06 -11.23
N ALA A 404 -43.81 -0.04 -10.70
CA ALA A 404 -44.56 -1.27 -10.45
C ALA A 404 -45.75 -1.03 -9.50
N VAL A 405 -45.55 -0.22 -8.45
CA VAL A 405 -46.62 0.09 -7.49
C VAL A 405 -47.67 1.02 -8.11
N SER A 406 -47.28 1.96 -8.96
CA SER A 406 -48.20 2.86 -9.63
C SER A 406 -49.15 2.11 -10.61
N SER A 407 -48.65 1.06 -11.28
CA SER A 407 -49.44 0.21 -12.15
C SER A 407 -50.47 -0.65 -11.38
N ASP A 408 -50.10 -1.18 -10.22
CA ASP A 408 -50.98 -1.99 -9.38
C ASP A 408 -52.16 -1.17 -8.79
N VAL A 409 -51.91 0.10 -8.45
CA VAL A 409 -52.92 1.03 -7.94
C VAL A 409 -53.96 1.39 -9.05
N VAL A 410 -53.48 1.56 -10.29
CA VAL A 410 -54.37 1.88 -11.42
C VAL A 410 -55.29 0.70 -11.83
N VAL A 411 -54.77 -0.52 -11.70
CA VAL A 411 -55.55 -1.74 -12.03
C VAL A 411 -56.50 -2.12 -10.89
N GLY A 412 -56.11 -1.95 -9.62
CA GLY A 412 -56.94 -2.25 -8.45
C GLY A 412 -58.08 -1.23 -8.19
N GLY A 413 -58.06 -0.04 -8.79
CA GLY A 413 -59.07 0.97 -8.67
C GLY A 413 -60.21 0.88 -9.72
N ARG A 414 -60.22 -0.17 -10.57
CA ARG A 414 -61.28 -0.43 -11.58
C ARG A 414 -62.13 -1.68 -11.27
N GLY A 415 -62.05 -2.20 -10.04
CA GLY A 415 -62.87 -3.31 -9.56
C GLY A 415 -64.06 -2.85 -8.70
#